data_9ce2773d0111254b9370dba61240b208
#
_entry.id   9ce2773d0111254b9370dba61240b208
#
_cell.length_a   1.000
_cell.length_b   1.000
_cell.length_c   1.000
_cell.angle_alpha   90.00
_cell.angle_beta   90.00
_cell.angle_gamma   90.00
#
_symmetry.space_group_name_H-M   'P 1'
#
loop_
_entity.id
_entity.type
_entity.pdbx_description
1 polymer ?
#
loop_
_entity_poly.entity_id
_entity_poly.type
_entity_poly.pdbx_seq_one_letter_code
_entity_poly.pdbx_strand_id
1 'polypeptide(L)'
;MATRNYALVQLMVQAGLRVGEVAALRIADVTARERSGLVRIRQGKGLKAREVPLNATARRALHLYLDSRSGATAEEPLFLSGRGGAMPTRTIQAVIAHLARRAKIDRVRVSAHTLRHTFALNYLRQSPGKLVELAGLLGHESLDTTAIYTRPSSEELAQDLERSRLNVDG
;
A
#
# COMPACT_ATOMS: atom_id res chain seq x y z
N MET A 1 -10.17 -5.16 -18.03
CA MET A 1 -8.88 -4.52 -17.66
C MET A 1 -9.04 -3.33 -16.70
N ALA A 2 -10.08 -2.50 -16.80
CA ALA A 2 -10.28 -1.35 -15.93
C ALA A 2 -10.42 -1.75 -14.44
N THR A 3 -11.28 -2.70 -14.11
CA THR A 3 -11.49 -3.21 -12.74
C THR A 3 -10.23 -3.80 -12.13
N ARG A 4 -9.47 -4.58 -12.90
CA ARG A 4 -8.16 -5.12 -12.45
C ARG A 4 -7.18 -4.01 -12.06
N ASN A 5 -6.99 -3.04 -12.94
CA ASN A 5 -6.03 -1.95 -12.72
C ASN A 5 -6.47 -1.06 -11.56
N TYR A 6 -7.79 -0.85 -11.41
CA TYR A 6 -8.35 -0.14 -10.26
C TYR A 6 -8.09 -0.89 -8.95
N ALA A 7 -8.40 -2.19 -8.89
CA ALA A 7 -8.15 -3.02 -7.72
C ALA A 7 -6.66 -3.07 -7.35
N LEU A 8 -5.78 -3.17 -8.36
CA LEU A 8 -4.33 -3.16 -8.16
C LEU A 8 -3.86 -1.87 -7.48
N VAL A 9 -4.25 -0.70 -8.01
CA VAL A 9 -3.84 0.60 -7.44
C VAL A 9 -4.45 0.81 -6.07
N GLN A 10 -5.74 0.48 -5.88
CA GLN A 10 -6.39 0.60 -4.58
C GLN A 10 -5.72 -0.30 -3.54
N LEU A 11 -5.37 -1.54 -3.88
CA LEU A 11 -4.66 -2.42 -2.98
C LEU A 11 -3.31 -1.82 -2.57
N MET A 12 -2.55 -1.29 -3.51
CA MET A 12 -1.23 -0.71 -3.22
C MET A 12 -1.32 0.56 -2.37
N VAL A 13 -2.27 1.45 -2.65
CA VAL A 13 -2.38 2.73 -1.93
C VAL A 13 -3.07 2.60 -0.58
N GLN A 14 -3.91 1.55 -0.40
CA GLN A 14 -4.68 1.35 0.83
C GLN A 14 -4.07 0.31 1.79
N ALA A 15 -3.11 -0.50 1.31
CA ALA A 15 -2.46 -1.53 2.11
C ALA A 15 -0.91 -1.42 2.12
N GLY A 16 -0.35 -0.51 1.34
CA GLY A 16 1.08 -0.21 1.34
C GLY A 16 1.99 -1.36 0.88
N LEU A 17 1.50 -2.27 0.06
CA LEU A 17 2.25 -3.44 -0.39
C LEU A 17 3.41 -3.08 -1.33
N ARG A 18 4.49 -3.86 -1.26
CA ARG A 18 5.59 -3.77 -2.24
C ARG A 18 5.14 -4.33 -3.60
N VAL A 19 5.69 -3.79 -4.69
CA VAL A 19 5.34 -4.26 -6.04
C VAL A 19 5.60 -5.76 -6.24
N GLY A 20 6.67 -6.30 -5.67
CA GLY A 20 6.97 -7.74 -5.71
C GLY A 20 5.96 -8.57 -4.93
N GLU A 21 5.48 -8.06 -3.80
CA GLU A 21 4.44 -8.71 -3.00
C GLU A 21 3.15 -8.80 -3.82
N VAL A 22 2.72 -7.69 -4.43
CA VAL A 22 1.51 -7.64 -5.27
C VAL A 22 1.61 -8.59 -6.47
N ALA A 23 2.78 -8.68 -7.11
CA ALA A 23 3.01 -9.58 -8.25
C ALA A 23 2.91 -11.07 -7.86
N ALA A 24 3.24 -11.40 -6.60
CA ALA A 24 3.25 -12.76 -6.08
C ALA A 24 1.91 -13.20 -5.47
N LEU A 25 0.94 -12.29 -5.29
CA LEU A 25 -0.36 -12.63 -4.67
C LEU A 25 -1.14 -13.64 -5.51
N ARG A 26 -1.75 -14.59 -4.80
CA ARG A 26 -2.76 -15.51 -5.33
C ARG A 26 -4.14 -15.14 -4.82
N ILE A 27 -5.17 -15.68 -5.41
CA ILE A 27 -6.55 -15.46 -4.96
C ILE A 27 -6.71 -15.94 -3.50
N ALA A 28 -6.12 -17.08 -3.14
CA ALA A 28 -6.12 -17.60 -1.76
C ALA A 28 -5.48 -16.67 -0.72
N ASP A 29 -4.66 -15.72 -1.14
CA ASP A 29 -4.00 -14.78 -0.22
C ASP A 29 -4.90 -13.61 0.18
N VAL A 30 -6.08 -13.49 -0.43
CA VAL A 30 -6.97 -12.34 -0.23
C VAL A 30 -8.31 -12.81 0.29
N THR A 31 -8.72 -12.19 1.39
CA THR A 31 -10.10 -12.26 1.88
C THR A 31 -10.71 -10.86 1.77
N ALA A 32 -11.79 -10.73 1.01
CA ALA A 32 -12.51 -9.47 0.88
C ALA A 32 -14.00 -9.72 1.10
N ARG A 33 -14.43 -9.68 2.36
CA ARG A 33 -15.84 -9.79 2.76
C ARG A 33 -16.44 -8.39 2.89
N GLU A 34 -17.74 -8.29 2.97
CA GLU A 34 -18.44 -7.00 3.09
C GLU A 34 -17.92 -6.16 4.25
N ARG A 35 -17.77 -6.74 5.44
CA ARG A 35 -17.38 -6.03 6.67
C ARG A 35 -15.92 -6.25 7.10
N SER A 36 -15.22 -7.21 6.51
CA SER A 36 -13.82 -7.53 6.87
C SER A 36 -13.03 -7.97 5.65
N GLY A 37 -11.71 -7.81 5.72
CA GLY A 37 -10.81 -8.29 4.68
C GLY A 37 -9.36 -8.17 5.11
N LEU A 38 -8.55 -9.02 4.52
CA LEU A 38 -7.10 -9.02 4.73
C LEU A 38 -6.37 -9.52 3.48
N VAL A 39 -5.10 -9.16 3.39
CA VAL A 39 -4.14 -9.74 2.46
C VAL A 39 -3.05 -10.43 3.26
N ARG A 40 -2.81 -11.70 2.97
CA ARG A 40 -1.71 -12.46 3.54
C ARG A 40 -0.49 -12.33 2.62
N ILE A 41 0.58 -11.74 3.14
CA ILE A 41 1.87 -11.70 2.46
C ILE A 41 2.65 -12.92 2.92
N ARG A 42 2.88 -13.85 1.98
CA ARG A 42 3.70 -15.03 2.23
C ARG A 42 5.16 -14.65 2.40
N GLN A 43 5.93 -15.47 3.09
CA GLN A 43 7.36 -15.27 3.26
C GLN A 43 8.07 -15.17 1.90
N GLY A 44 8.80 -14.06 1.68
CA GLY A 44 9.88 -13.98 0.71
C GLY A 44 11.23 -14.18 1.41
N LYS A 45 12.32 -14.29 0.65
CA LYS A 45 13.68 -14.47 1.18
C LYS A 45 14.01 -13.34 2.19
N GLY A 46 14.11 -13.67 3.48
CA GLY A 46 14.41 -12.71 4.57
C GLY A 46 13.20 -11.92 5.11
N LEU A 47 11.96 -12.15 4.67
CA LEU A 47 10.78 -11.43 5.14
C LEU A 47 9.88 -12.35 5.97
N LYS A 48 9.39 -11.85 7.11
CA LYS A 48 8.36 -12.55 7.90
C LYS A 48 7.01 -12.48 7.19
N ALA A 49 6.25 -13.58 7.22
CA ALA A 49 4.87 -13.57 6.76
C ALA A 49 4.06 -12.59 7.62
N ARG A 50 3.14 -11.84 6.97
CA ARG A 50 2.26 -10.91 7.68
C ARG A 50 0.89 -10.85 7.04
N GLU A 51 -0.07 -10.40 7.81
CA GLU A 51 -1.41 -10.09 7.34
C GLU A 51 -1.64 -8.58 7.40
N VAL A 52 -2.17 -8.03 6.32
CA VAL A 52 -2.49 -6.61 6.21
C VAL A 52 -4.01 -6.46 6.08
N PRO A 53 -4.67 -5.84 7.07
CA PRO A 53 -6.11 -5.58 7.01
C PRO A 53 -6.46 -4.67 5.83
N LEU A 54 -7.64 -4.91 5.25
CA LEU A 54 -8.16 -4.13 4.13
C LEU A 54 -9.31 -3.22 4.59
N ASN A 55 -9.20 -1.95 4.25
CA ASN A 55 -10.29 -1.00 4.45
C ASN A 55 -11.42 -1.22 3.41
N ALA A 56 -12.54 -0.52 3.60
CA ALA A 56 -13.72 -0.68 2.75
C ALA A 56 -13.44 -0.41 1.27
N THR A 57 -12.58 0.58 0.96
CA THR A 57 -12.24 0.95 -0.42
C THR A 57 -11.47 -0.17 -1.12
N ALA A 58 -10.45 -0.72 -0.47
CA ALA A 58 -9.68 -1.85 -1.02
C ALA A 58 -10.56 -3.10 -1.20
N ARG A 59 -11.41 -3.42 -0.20
CA ARG A 59 -12.33 -4.56 -0.28
C ARG A 59 -13.28 -4.43 -1.47
N ARG A 60 -13.93 -3.27 -1.64
CA ARG A 60 -14.86 -3.02 -2.75
C ARG A 60 -14.18 -3.13 -4.10
N ALA A 61 -12.96 -2.59 -4.23
CA ALA A 61 -12.20 -2.67 -5.47
C ALA A 61 -11.83 -4.13 -5.82
N LEU A 62 -11.44 -4.91 -4.81
CA LEU A 62 -11.14 -6.34 -4.98
C LEU A 62 -12.38 -7.15 -5.33
N HIS A 63 -13.52 -6.91 -4.69
CA HIS A 63 -14.80 -7.56 -5.03
C HIS A 63 -15.13 -7.35 -6.51
N LEU A 64 -15.18 -6.09 -6.96
CA LEU A 64 -15.47 -5.78 -8.37
C LEU A 64 -14.53 -6.48 -9.36
N TYR A 65 -13.29 -6.67 -8.98
CA TYR A 65 -12.34 -7.38 -9.81
C TYR A 65 -12.54 -8.90 -9.75
N LEU A 66 -12.70 -9.47 -8.56
CA LEU A 66 -12.86 -10.92 -8.37
C LEU A 66 -14.17 -11.43 -8.98
N ASP A 67 -15.24 -10.65 -8.94
CA ASP A 67 -16.50 -10.97 -9.62
C ASP A 67 -16.31 -11.14 -11.14
N SER A 68 -15.41 -10.34 -11.73
CA SER A 68 -15.04 -10.49 -13.15
C SER A 68 -14.14 -11.70 -13.44
N ARG A 69 -13.75 -12.44 -12.38
CA ARG A 69 -12.94 -13.66 -12.43
C ARG A 69 -13.67 -14.90 -11.90
N SER A 70 -14.99 -14.91 -12.08
CA SER A 70 -15.82 -16.07 -11.71
C SER A 70 -15.26 -17.38 -12.31
N GLY A 71 -15.09 -18.41 -11.47
CA GLY A 71 -14.48 -19.68 -11.86
C GLY A 71 -12.96 -19.78 -11.70
N ALA A 72 -12.27 -18.69 -11.34
CA ALA A 72 -10.84 -18.76 -11.02
C ALA A 72 -10.58 -19.55 -9.73
N THR A 73 -9.51 -20.35 -9.73
CA THR A 73 -9.13 -21.16 -8.58
C THR A 73 -8.33 -20.36 -7.55
N ALA A 74 -8.31 -20.86 -6.31
CA ALA A 74 -7.58 -20.24 -5.20
C ALA A 74 -6.07 -20.07 -5.47
N GLU A 75 -5.49 -20.99 -6.25
CA GLU A 75 -4.05 -21.02 -6.55
C GLU A 75 -3.66 -20.09 -7.70
N GLU A 76 -4.62 -19.58 -8.46
CA GLU A 76 -4.31 -18.66 -9.55
C GLU A 76 -3.77 -17.33 -9.03
N PRO A 77 -2.91 -16.66 -9.85
CA PRO A 77 -2.43 -15.33 -9.54
C PRO A 77 -3.60 -14.36 -9.34
N LEU A 78 -3.53 -13.50 -8.32
CA LEU A 78 -4.55 -12.48 -8.08
C LEU A 78 -4.67 -11.54 -9.29
N PHE A 79 -3.54 -11.03 -9.79
CA PHE A 79 -3.52 -10.13 -10.94
C PHE A 79 -2.92 -10.82 -12.16
N LEU A 80 -3.73 -10.97 -13.20
CA LEU A 80 -3.30 -11.58 -14.47
C LEU A 80 -2.71 -10.52 -15.42
N SER A 81 -1.66 -10.92 -16.11
CA SER A 81 -1.15 -10.21 -17.28
C SER A 81 -2.10 -10.33 -18.47
N GLY A 82 -1.85 -9.58 -19.55
CA GLY A 82 -2.62 -9.74 -20.78
C GLY A 82 -2.44 -11.11 -21.46
N ARG A 83 -1.45 -11.90 -21.06
CA ARG A 83 -1.15 -13.24 -21.58
C ARG A 83 -1.68 -14.37 -20.68
N GLY A 84 -2.45 -14.06 -19.63
CA GLY A 84 -3.10 -15.03 -18.76
C GLY A 84 -2.28 -15.50 -17.54
N GLY A 85 -0.98 -15.26 -17.49
CA GLY A 85 -0.15 -15.60 -16.32
C GLY A 85 -0.08 -14.47 -15.27
N ALA A 86 0.67 -14.69 -14.17
CA ALA A 86 0.90 -13.68 -13.15
C ALA A 86 1.43 -12.38 -13.77
N MET A 87 0.95 -11.24 -13.25
CA MET A 87 1.40 -9.93 -13.74
C MET A 87 2.81 -9.63 -13.22
N PRO A 88 3.82 -9.50 -14.11
CA PRO A 88 5.17 -9.15 -13.70
C PRO A 88 5.26 -7.77 -13.05
N THR A 89 6.21 -7.56 -12.15
CA THR A 89 6.46 -6.27 -11.50
C THR A 89 6.64 -5.12 -12.49
N ARG A 90 7.34 -5.36 -13.60
CA ARG A 90 7.51 -4.39 -14.69
C ARG A 90 6.16 -3.96 -15.29
N THR A 91 5.23 -4.90 -15.46
CA THR A 91 3.90 -4.60 -16.00
C THR A 91 3.07 -3.80 -14.98
N ILE A 92 3.17 -4.14 -13.68
CA ILE A 92 2.52 -3.36 -12.61
C ILE A 92 3.01 -1.91 -12.63
N GLN A 93 4.32 -1.70 -12.70
CA GLN A 93 4.93 -0.36 -12.79
C GLN A 93 4.46 0.41 -14.04
N ALA A 94 4.36 -0.26 -15.19
CA ALA A 94 3.85 0.34 -16.42
C ALA A 94 2.38 0.75 -16.30
N VAL A 95 1.54 -0.07 -15.66
CA VAL A 95 0.13 0.25 -15.37
C VAL A 95 0.02 1.49 -14.50
N ILE A 96 0.79 1.56 -13.40
CA ILE A 96 0.80 2.73 -12.49
C ILE A 96 1.20 4.00 -13.24
N ALA A 97 2.29 3.95 -14.00
CA ALA A 97 2.78 5.09 -14.77
C ALA A 97 1.78 5.53 -15.85
N HIS A 98 1.12 4.58 -16.51
CA HIS A 98 0.08 4.87 -17.49
C HIS A 98 -1.13 5.58 -16.86
N LEU A 99 -1.60 5.08 -15.72
CA LEU A 99 -2.73 5.68 -15.00
C LEU A 99 -2.41 7.07 -14.47
N ALA A 100 -1.19 7.29 -13.96
CA ALA A 100 -0.73 8.60 -13.52
C ALA A 100 -0.75 9.63 -14.65
N ARG A 101 -0.25 9.25 -15.84
CA ARG A 101 -0.30 10.12 -17.04
C ARG A 101 -1.73 10.44 -17.45
N ARG A 102 -2.62 9.44 -17.44
CA ARG A 102 -4.04 9.66 -17.76
C ARG A 102 -4.73 10.58 -16.76
N ALA A 103 -4.35 10.50 -15.50
CA ALA A 103 -4.84 11.39 -14.44
C ALA A 103 -4.18 12.77 -14.43
N LYS A 104 -3.26 13.04 -15.39
CA LYS A 104 -2.48 14.30 -15.48
C LYS A 104 -1.71 14.63 -14.19
N ILE A 105 -1.20 13.59 -13.52
CA ILE A 105 -0.32 13.76 -12.36
C ILE A 105 1.10 13.91 -12.88
N ASP A 106 1.59 15.13 -12.98
CA ASP A 106 2.88 15.51 -13.58
C ASP A 106 3.88 16.08 -12.55
N ARG A 107 3.38 16.59 -11.41
CA ARG A 107 4.22 17.21 -10.37
C ARG A 107 5.15 16.24 -9.65
N VAL A 108 4.80 14.94 -9.64
CA VAL A 108 5.58 13.88 -9.00
C VAL A 108 5.64 12.65 -9.88
N ARG A 109 6.77 11.95 -9.85
CA ARG A 109 6.89 10.66 -10.52
C ARG A 109 6.12 9.60 -9.74
N VAL A 110 4.93 9.25 -10.19
CA VAL A 110 4.11 8.19 -9.56
C VAL A 110 4.70 6.81 -9.89
N SER A 111 4.97 6.04 -8.85
CA SER A 111 5.53 4.69 -8.90
C SER A 111 4.90 3.81 -7.82
N ALA A 112 5.20 2.52 -7.83
CA ALA A 112 4.79 1.61 -6.76
C ALA A 112 5.33 2.08 -5.38
N HIS A 113 6.54 2.63 -5.35
CA HIS A 113 7.13 3.18 -4.13
C HIS A 113 6.38 4.43 -3.65
N THR A 114 5.99 5.31 -4.56
CA THR A 114 5.20 6.51 -4.24
C THR A 114 3.85 6.13 -3.63
N LEU A 115 3.14 5.11 -4.17
CA LEU A 115 1.87 4.64 -3.62
C LEU A 115 2.03 4.11 -2.18
N ARG A 116 3.09 3.34 -1.93
CA ARG A 116 3.42 2.84 -0.60
C ARG A 116 3.81 3.97 0.37
N HIS A 117 4.55 4.96 -0.09
CA HIS A 117 4.88 6.16 0.68
C HIS A 117 3.62 6.94 1.05
N THR A 118 2.70 7.12 0.09
CA THR A 118 1.40 7.76 0.33
C THR A 118 0.59 7.01 1.40
N PHE A 119 0.56 5.67 1.35
CA PHE A 119 -0.06 4.86 2.40
C PHE A 119 0.53 5.17 3.78
N ALA A 120 1.86 5.14 3.89
CA ALA A 120 2.56 5.36 5.16
C ALA A 120 2.27 6.73 5.75
N LEU A 121 2.38 7.80 4.95
CA LEU A 121 2.07 9.16 5.39
C LEU A 121 0.61 9.33 5.80
N ASN A 122 -0.33 8.80 5.02
CA ASN A 122 -1.75 8.88 5.35
C ASN A 122 -2.08 8.10 6.63
N TYR A 123 -1.46 6.94 6.85
CA TYR A 123 -1.64 6.15 8.06
C TYR A 123 -1.19 6.94 9.31
N LEU A 124 0.00 7.54 9.28
CA LEU A 124 0.52 8.31 10.41
C LEU A 124 -0.25 9.61 10.65
N ARG A 125 -0.74 10.27 9.60
CA ARG A 125 -1.60 11.45 9.74
C ARG A 125 -2.93 11.13 10.44
N GLN A 126 -3.51 9.97 10.15
CA GLN A 126 -4.77 9.52 10.77
C GLN A 126 -4.55 8.84 12.13
N SER A 127 -3.35 8.36 12.39
CA SER A 127 -2.98 7.62 13.60
C SER A 127 -1.62 8.10 14.12
N PRO A 128 -1.54 9.31 14.68
CA PRO A 128 -0.27 9.83 15.23
C PRO A 128 0.30 8.89 16.30
N GLY A 129 1.62 8.72 16.30
CA GLY A 129 2.31 7.85 17.26
C GLY A 129 2.32 6.36 16.92
N LYS A 130 1.60 5.90 15.89
CA LYS A 130 1.47 4.49 15.49
C LYS A 130 2.57 4.01 14.55
N LEU A 131 3.82 4.39 14.83
CA LEU A 131 4.97 4.05 13.99
C LEU A 131 5.29 2.56 13.99
N VAL A 132 5.17 1.90 15.14
CA VAL A 132 5.45 0.48 15.31
C VAL A 132 4.43 -0.36 14.52
N GLU A 133 3.15 0.00 14.63
CA GLU A 133 2.08 -0.67 13.89
C GLU A 133 2.25 -0.46 12.38
N LEU A 134 2.64 0.75 11.95
CA LEU A 134 2.95 1.00 10.54
C LEU A 134 4.13 0.15 10.06
N ALA A 135 5.21 0.03 10.84
CA ALA A 135 6.35 -0.81 10.51
C ALA A 135 5.92 -2.28 10.32
N GLY A 136 5.04 -2.78 11.20
CA GLY A 136 4.44 -4.11 11.08
C GLY A 136 3.63 -4.28 9.79
N LEU A 137 2.74 -3.33 9.47
CA LEU A 137 1.95 -3.35 8.23
C LEU A 137 2.83 -3.32 6.98
N LEU A 138 3.87 -2.51 7.00
CA LEU A 138 4.82 -2.40 5.90
C LEU A 138 5.78 -3.61 5.81
N GLY A 139 5.95 -4.39 6.88
CA GLY A 139 6.93 -5.47 6.96
C GLY A 139 8.36 -4.92 6.87
N HIS A 140 8.66 -3.91 7.66
CA HIS A 140 10.01 -3.40 7.88
C HIS A 140 10.64 -4.17 9.03
N GLU A 141 11.87 -4.64 8.84
CA GLU A 141 12.64 -5.32 9.89
C GLU A 141 13.18 -4.35 10.93
N SER A 142 13.42 -3.10 10.54
CA SER A 142 13.89 -2.02 11.41
C SER A 142 12.90 -0.85 11.41
N LEU A 143 12.70 -0.27 12.59
CA LEU A 143 11.94 0.97 12.76
C LEU A 143 12.61 2.16 12.07
N ASP A 144 13.93 2.15 11.90
CA ASP A 144 14.68 3.21 11.21
C ASP A 144 14.18 3.41 9.79
N THR A 145 13.81 2.33 9.10
CA THR A 145 13.22 2.38 7.76
C THR A 145 11.85 3.06 7.76
N THR A 146 11.14 3.01 8.88
CA THR A 146 9.82 3.64 9.03
C THR A 146 9.94 5.05 9.58
N ALA A 147 10.99 5.34 10.36
CA ALA A 147 11.23 6.66 10.96
C ALA A 147 11.41 7.78 9.92
N ILE A 148 11.75 7.45 8.68
CA ILE A 148 11.80 8.42 7.58
C ILE A 148 10.45 9.14 7.35
N TYR A 149 9.34 8.51 7.73
CA TYR A 149 7.99 9.09 7.59
C TYR A 149 7.59 10.00 8.75
N THR A 150 8.38 10.04 9.83
CA THR A 150 8.12 10.86 11.03
C THR A 150 9.11 12.00 11.21
N ARG A 151 10.04 12.19 10.28
CA ARG A 151 10.98 13.32 10.36
C ARG A 151 10.20 14.62 10.18
N PRO A 152 10.10 15.44 11.23
CA PRO A 152 9.44 16.74 11.12
C PRO A 152 10.24 17.64 10.19
N SER A 153 9.56 18.54 9.52
CA SER A 153 10.19 19.63 8.80
C SER A 153 10.81 20.61 9.81
N SER A 154 11.74 21.43 9.35
CA SER A 154 12.31 22.49 10.19
C SER A 154 11.24 23.47 10.71
N GLU A 155 10.17 23.69 9.93
CA GLU A 155 9.04 24.52 10.32
C GLU A 155 8.18 23.87 11.41
N GLU A 156 7.92 22.54 11.32
CA GLU A 156 7.21 21.79 12.36
C GLU A 156 8.01 21.78 13.66
N LEU A 157 9.34 21.56 13.58
CA LEU A 157 10.21 21.61 14.76
C LEU A 157 10.20 23.01 15.40
N ALA A 158 10.24 24.08 14.61
CA ALA A 158 10.16 25.45 15.13
C ALA A 158 8.83 25.69 15.85
N GLN A 159 7.70 25.25 15.25
CA GLN A 159 6.39 25.40 15.88
C GLN A 159 6.26 24.57 17.18
N ASP A 160 6.85 23.38 17.22
CA ASP A 160 6.85 22.55 18.44
C ASP A 160 7.69 23.16 19.54
N LEU A 161 8.82 23.79 19.20
CA LEU A 161 9.64 24.54 20.16
C LEU A 161 8.91 25.76 20.70
N GLU A 162 8.20 26.51 19.87
CA GLU A 162 7.37 27.64 20.29
C GLU A 162 6.22 27.21 21.24
N ARG A 163 5.65 26.04 21.02
CA ARG A 163 4.61 25.46 21.88
C ARG A 163 5.16 24.82 23.15
N SER A 164 6.47 24.59 23.20
CA SER A 164 7.07 23.99 24.39
C SER A 164 7.04 25.00 25.54
N ARG A 165 6.55 24.58 26.72
CA ARG A 165 6.49 25.41 27.95
C ARG A 165 7.87 25.77 28.51
N LEU A 166 8.94 25.53 27.75
CA LEU A 166 10.30 25.91 28.08
C LEU A 166 10.63 27.36 27.67
N ASN A 167 9.74 28.03 26.92
CA ASN A 167 9.77 29.47 26.77
C ASN A 167 9.35 30.12 28.10
N VAL A 168 10.30 30.22 28.99
CA VAL A 168 10.20 31.03 30.24
C VAL A 168 10.77 32.39 29.90
N ASP A 169 10.01 33.20 29.21
CA ASP A 169 10.29 34.63 29.16
C ASP A 169 9.39 35.30 30.18
N GLY A 170 10.08 35.77 31.21
CA GLY A 170 9.55 36.69 32.20
C GLY A 170 9.24 38.04 31.59
#